data_b8944346bde14b9d5e5637c178202381
#
_entry.id   b8944346bde14b9d5e5637c178202381
#
_cell.length_a   1.000
_cell.length_b   1.000
_cell.length_c   1.000
_cell.angle_alpha   90.00
_cell.angle_beta   90.00
_cell.angle_gamma   90.00
#
_symmetry.space_group_name_H-M   'P 1'
#
loop_
_entity.id
_entity.type
_entity.pdbx_description
1 polymer ?
#
loop_
_entity_poly.entity_id
_entity_poly.type
_entity_poly.pdbx_seq_one_letter_code
_entity_poly.pdbx_strand_id
1 'polypeptide(L)'
;MFLPDVATAAKQVFILYVLVLLGFICDRTKIYTEKAARLTNDLLFYIVTPAIIIQSFSSVELSGENVRGMLMSFLGGTILHVVAIVICIPFWRRTDKNLSCIYKYAAIYGNVGYMALPLAEAELGAEGVFFCSGVLIPFNIFAFTHGIYLMSGESAKRTGFNPKWLILNPGVVSVLLGLPLFFFNIRLPSLISVPVNYVAGLNTPLAMIMFGTYLSKTNLKTMFLKKDTYLVSFLKLIALPAVILAVLKLMGVKGTLLTALIISASAPSANNTVMFAAKYGKDSAAASQVVAVASLLSIITMPLFIALSQI
;
A
#
# COMPACT_ATOMS: atom_id res chain seq x y z
N MET A 1 -12.06 17.43 19.80
CA MET A 1 -11.88 16.02 19.42
C MET A 1 -11.06 15.91 18.15
N PHE A 2 -11.44 16.51 17.03
CA PHE A 2 -10.71 16.43 15.73
C PHE A 2 -9.21 16.83 15.76
N LEU A 3 -8.85 17.95 16.38
CA LEU A 3 -7.46 18.43 16.41
C LEU A 3 -6.47 17.50 17.15
N PRO A 4 -6.82 16.90 18.31
CA PRO A 4 -5.96 15.90 18.96
C PRO A 4 -5.75 14.64 18.11
N ASP A 5 -6.79 14.17 17.42
CA ASP A 5 -6.72 12.96 16.57
C ASP A 5 -5.82 13.19 15.35
N VAL A 6 -5.96 14.36 14.69
CA VAL A 6 -5.05 14.79 13.61
C VAL A 6 -3.60 14.88 14.11
N ALA A 7 -3.38 15.45 15.30
CA ALA A 7 -2.04 15.60 15.86
C ALA A 7 -1.39 14.23 16.16
N THR A 8 -2.17 13.28 16.66
CA THR A 8 -1.69 11.92 16.95
C THR A 8 -1.32 11.19 15.65
N ALA A 9 -2.23 11.15 14.67
CA ALA A 9 -1.95 10.55 13.37
C ALA A 9 -0.78 11.25 12.66
N ALA A 10 -0.68 12.58 12.72
CA ALA A 10 0.43 13.33 12.17
C ALA A 10 1.76 12.98 12.84
N LYS A 11 1.78 12.78 14.17
CA LYS A 11 2.97 12.35 14.92
C LYS A 11 3.45 10.98 14.45
N GLN A 12 2.55 10.01 14.28
CA GLN A 12 2.91 8.66 13.80
C GLN A 12 3.48 8.72 12.38
N VAL A 13 2.80 9.42 11.48
CA VAL A 13 3.29 9.61 10.13
C VAL A 13 4.65 10.33 10.13
N PHE A 14 4.83 11.36 10.96
CA PHE A 14 6.12 12.06 11.09
C PHE A 14 7.25 11.12 11.55
N ILE A 15 7.00 10.25 12.53
CA ILE A 15 7.97 9.24 12.99
C ILE A 15 8.40 8.33 11.82
N LEU A 16 7.46 7.86 11.00
CA LEU A 16 7.78 7.06 9.82
C LEU A 16 8.65 7.83 8.83
N TYR A 17 8.37 9.11 8.61
CA TYR A 17 9.17 9.93 7.68
C TYR A 17 10.56 10.31 8.22
N VAL A 18 10.79 10.26 9.53
CA VAL A 18 12.16 10.33 10.08
C VAL A 18 12.98 9.12 9.59
N LEU A 19 12.39 7.92 9.55
CA LEU A 19 13.05 6.74 8.98
C LEU A 19 13.26 6.85 7.46
N VAL A 20 12.31 7.48 6.74
CA VAL A 20 12.48 7.81 5.32
C VAL A 20 13.67 8.76 5.12
N LEU A 21 13.78 9.80 5.94
CA LEU A 21 14.91 10.73 5.90
C LEU A 21 16.23 10.03 6.19
N LEU A 22 16.25 9.10 7.16
CA LEU A 22 17.42 8.27 7.44
C LEU A 22 17.83 7.48 6.19
N GLY A 23 16.90 6.80 5.53
CA GLY A 23 17.16 6.08 4.27
C GLY A 23 17.69 6.97 3.15
N PHE A 24 17.13 8.18 3.02
CA PHE A 24 17.62 9.18 2.07
C PHE A 24 19.07 9.58 2.34
N ILE A 25 19.42 9.84 3.61
CA ILE A 25 20.79 10.19 4.02
C ILE A 25 21.73 9.00 3.78
N CYS A 26 21.33 7.79 4.14
CA CYS A 26 22.13 6.58 3.96
C CYS A 26 22.47 6.31 2.48
N ASP A 27 21.57 6.60 1.56
CA ASP A 27 21.90 6.51 0.13
C ASP A 27 22.88 7.60 -0.31
N ARG A 28 22.70 8.84 0.15
CA ARG A 28 23.61 9.94 -0.16
C ARG A 28 25.04 9.72 0.39
N THR A 29 25.14 9.05 1.54
CA THR A 29 26.42 8.67 2.15
C THR A 29 26.95 7.32 1.66
N LYS A 30 26.21 6.63 0.75
CA LYS A 30 26.55 5.31 0.20
C LYS A 30 26.60 4.17 1.24
N ILE A 31 26.09 4.37 2.45
CA ILE A 31 25.97 3.33 3.48
C ILE A 31 24.89 2.31 3.09
N TYR A 32 23.74 2.79 2.57
CA TYR A 32 22.63 1.96 2.12
C TYR A 32 22.19 2.43 0.74
N THR A 33 22.66 1.72 -0.29
CA THR A 33 22.48 2.12 -1.69
C THR A 33 21.24 1.47 -2.33
N GLU A 34 20.91 1.90 -3.55
CA GLU A 34 19.82 1.31 -4.34
C GLU A 34 19.93 -0.21 -4.48
N LYS A 35 21.16 -0.76 -4.59
CA LYS A 35 21.38 -2.22 -4.63
C LYS A 35 20.94 -2.88 -3.33
N ALA A 36 21.27 -2.29 -2.19
CA ALA A 36 20.81 -2.77 -0.88
C ALA A 36 19.29 -2.64 -0.75
N ALA A 37 18.71 -1.52 -1.19
CA ALA A 37 17.27 -1.31 -1.17
C ALA A 37 16.50 -2.35 -2.00
N ARG A 38 17.02 -2.78 -3.15
CA ARG A 38 16.45 -3.87 -3.96
C ARG A 38 16.46 -5.20 -3.22
N LEU A 39 17.56 -5.56 -2.57
CA LEU A 39 17.64 -6.79 -1.77
C LEU A 39 16.72 -6.73 -0.54
N THR A 40 16.63 -5.57 0.08
CA THR A 40 15.68 -5.34 1.20
C THR A 40 14.22 -5.44 0.72
N ASN A 41 13.92 -4.98 -0.49
CA ASN A 41 12.58 -5.17 -1.07
C ASN A 41 12.21 -6.66 -1.19
N ASP A 42 13.15 -7.49 -1.64
CA ASP A 42 12.92 -8.94 -1.74
C ASP A 42 12.74 -9.56 -0.34
N LEU A 43 13.57 -9.16 0.63
CA LEU A 43 13.45 -9.59 2.03
C LEU A 43 12.08 -9.20 2.62
N LEU A 44 11.67 -7.96 2.42
CA LEU A 44 10.36 -7.47 2.84
C LEU A 44 9.23 -8.27 2.18
N PHE A 45 9.31 -8.47 0.87
CA PHE A 45 8.24 -9.10 0.10
C PHE A 45 8.07 -10.59 0.41
N TYR A 46 9.19 -11.34 0.49
CA TYR A 46 9.14 -12.79 0.64
C TYR A 46 9.17 -13.29 2.08
N ILE A 47 9.62 -12.47 3.05
CA ILE A 47 9.84 -12.92 4.43
C ILE A 47 9.15 -12.01 5.44
N VAL A 48 9.44 -10.71 5.44
CA VAL A 48 9.00 -9.82 6.52
C VAL A 48 7.50 -9.52 6.46
N THR A 49 6.97 -9.22 5.27
CA THR A 49 5.52 -8.99 5.09
C THR A 49 4.71 -10.27 5.37
N PRO A 50 5.10 -11.48 4.93
CA PRO A 50 4.52 -12.72 5.42
C PRO A 50 4.52 -12.87 6.95
N ALA A 51 5.62 -12.55 7.60
CA ALA A 51 5.74 -12.69 9.05
C ALA A 51 4.77 -11.76 9.81
N ILE A 52 4.66 -10.48 9.42
CA ILE A 52 3.73 -9.54 10.08
C ILE A 52 2.26 -9.94 9.86
N ILE A 53 1.91 -10.46 8.69
CA ILE A 53 0.56 -10.96 8.41
C ILE A 53 0.27 -12.18 9.29
N ILE A 54 1.14 -13.17 9.33
CA ILE A 54 0.98 -14.37 10.17
C ILE A 54 0.89 -14.00 11.65
N GLN A 55 1.76 -13.09 12.12
CA GLN A 55 1.71 -12.55 13.48
C GLN A 55 0.34 -11.97 13.79
N SER A 56 -0.16 -11.10 12.93
CA SER A 56 -1.46 -10.44 13.08
C SER A 56 -2.59 -11.45 13.17
N PHE A 57 -2.67 -12.40 12.24
CA PHE A 57 -3.72 -13.42 12.21
C PHE A 57 -3.68 -14.37 13.41
N SER A 58 -2.49 -14.64 13.98
CA SER A 58 -2.36 -15.46 15.18
C SER A 58 -2.63 -14.68 16.47
N SER A 59 -2.65 -13.35 16.44
CA SER A 59 -2.86 -12.47 17.60
C SER A 59 -4.30 -11.99 17.74
N VAL A 60 -5.01 -11.82 16.63
CA VAL A 60 -6.39 -11.36 16.63
C VAL A 60 -7.33 -12.49 17.07
N GLU A 61 -8.24 -12.19 17.98
CA GLU A 61 -9.18 -13.18 18.51
C GLU A 61 -10.29 -13.51 17.50
N LEU A 62 -10.69 -14.80 17.48
CA LEU A 62 -11.83 -15.21 16.70
C LEU A 62 -13.12 -14.68 17.36
N SER A 63 -13.76 -13.75 16.70
CA SER A 63 -15.05 -13.19 17.07
C SER A 63 -15.90 -13.01 15.82
N GLY A 64 -17.23 -12.99 15.98
CA GLY A 64 -18.13 -12.70 14.87
C GLY A 64 -17.87 -11.31 14.26
N GLU A 65 -17.42 -10.34 15.08
CA GLU A 65 -17.03 -9.01 14.65
C GLU A 65 -15.78 -9.05 13.75
N ASN A 66 -14.73 -9.76 14.15
CA ASN A 66 -13.49 -9.89 13.39
C ASN A 66 -13.69 -10.68 12.09
N VAL A 67 -14.53 -11.73 12.09
CA VAL A 67 -14.89 -12.44 10.85
C VAL A 67 -15.63 -11.51 9.89
N ARG A 68 -16.65 -10.78 10.38
CA ARG A 68 -17.36 -9.78 9.59
C ARG A 68 -16.42 -8.68 9.11
N GLY A 69 -15.52 -8.19 9.98
CA GLY A 69 -14.53 -7.18 9.66
C GLY A 69 -13.58 -7.62 8.54
N MET A 70 -13.10 -8.86 8.55
CA MET A 70 -12.26 -9.42 7.48
C MET A 70 -13.01 -9.48 6.15
N LEU A 71 -14.26 -9.95 6.15
CA LEU A 71 -15.10 -9.95 4.95
C LEU A 71 -15.37 -8.54 4.43
N MET A 72 -15.64 -7.59 5.34
CA MET A 72 -15.81 -6.18 4.97
C MET A 72 -14.51 -5.55 4.48
N SER A 73 -13.35 -5.98 4.96
CA SER A 73 -12.04 -5.53 4.46
C SER A 73 -11.81 -5.98 3.02
N PHE A 74 -12.12 -7.24 2.71
CA PHE A 74 -12.09 -7.75 1.34
C PHE A 74 -13.07 -6.99 0.42
N LEU A 75 -14.30 -6.80 0.87
CA LEU A 75 -15.33 -6.06 0.13
C LEU A 75 -14.92 -4.59 -0.06
N GLY A 76 -14.49 -3.92 1.01
CA GLY A 76 -14.03 -2.53 0.97
C GLY A 76 -12.83 -2.34 0.05
N GLY A 77 -11.86 -3.27 0.08
CA GLY A 77 -10.74 -3.30 -0.85
C GLY A 77 -11.19 -3.51 -2.31
N THR A 78 -12.21 -4.34 -2.54
CA THR A 78 -12.79 -4.54 -3.88
C THR A 78 -13.47 -3.25 -4.36
N ILE A 79 -14.31 -2.64 -3.52
CA ILE A 79 -14.98 -1.36 -3.81
C ILE A 79 -13.95 -0.28 -4.10
N LEU A 80 -12.89 -0.17 -3.29
CA LEU A 80 -11.79 0.77 -3.51
C LEU A 80 -11.23 0.67 -4.93
N HIS A 81 -10.89 -0.54 -5.38
CA HIS A 81 -10.28 -0.72 -6.70
C HIS A 81 -11.27 -0.51 -7.84
N VAL A 82 -12.51 -0.97 -7.70
CA VAL A 82 -13.56 -0.72 -8.70
C VAL A 82 -13.85 0.78 -8.85
N VAL A 83 -14.04 1.48 -7.74
CA VAL A 83 -14.27 2.93 -7.73
C VAL A 83 -13.07 3.67 -8.33
N ALA A 84 -11.84 3.29 -7.95
CA ALA A 84 -10.62 3.88 -8.49
C ALA A 84 -10.51 3.70 -10.01
N ILE A 85 -10.81 2.51 -10.52
CA ILE A 85 -10.82 2.22 -11.96
C ILE A 85 -11.84 3.10 -12.67
N VAL A 86 -13.09 3.13 -12.18
CA VAL A 86 -14.19 3.89 -12.79
C VAL A 86 -13.87 5.39 -12.80
N ILE A 87 -13.41 5.96 -11.69
CA ILE A 87 -13.03 7.37 -11.59
C ILE A 87 -11.91 7.70 -12.59
N CYS A 88 -10.92 6.80 -12.77
CA CYS A 88 -9.78 7.05 -13.65
C CYS A 88 -10.08 6.88 -15.15
N ILE A 89 -11.22 6.31 -15.54
CA ILE A 89 -11.61 6.12 -16.97
C ILE A 89 -11.51 7.40 -17.79
N PRO A 90 -12.09 8.57 -17.38
CA PRO A 90 -12.13 9.77 -18.21
C PRO A 90 -10.79 10.49 -18.35
N PHE A 91 -9.85 10.25 -17.40
CA PHE A 91 -8.58 10.97 -17.35
C PHE A 91 -7.56 10.41 -18.34
N TRP A 92 -6.66 11.26 -18.78
CA TRP A 92 -5.53 10.95 -19.69
C TRP A 92 -5.90 10.28 -21.01
N ARG A 93 -7.12 10.51 -21.52
CA ARG A 93 -7.57 9.96 -22.83
C ARG A 93 -6.83 10.58 -24.01
N ARG A 94 -6.35 11.83 -23.86
CA ARG A 94 -5.61 12.58 -24.88
C ARG A 94 -4.10 12.58 -24.65
N THR A 95 -3.62 11.95 -23.57
CA THR A 95 -2.21 11.82 -23.26
C THR A 95 -1.60 10.65 -24.05
N ASP A 96 -0.30 10.71 -24.33
CA ASP A 96 0.42 9.59 -24.95
C ASP A 96 0.11 8.27 -24.20
N LYS A 97 -0.11 7.18 -24.95
CA LYS A 97 -0.55 5.90 -24.39
C LYS A 97 0.44 5.34 -23.35
N ASN A 98 1.76 5.58 -23.55
CA ASN A 98 2.78 5.09 -22.63
C ASN A 98 2.80 5.84 -21.30
N LEU A 99 2.48 7.14 -21.30
CA LEU A 99 2.34 7.95 -20.10
C LEU A 99 0.97 7.74 -19.44
N SER A 100 -0.09 7.67 -20.24
CA SER A 100 -1.46 7.47 -19.76
C SER A 100 -1.61 6.22 -18.91
N CYS A 101 -1.01 5.08 -19.31
CA CYS A 101 -1.07 3.84 -18.54
C CYS A 101 -0.34 3.98 -17.20
N ILE A 102 0.79 4.69 -17.14
CA ILE A 102 1.55 4.96 -15.91
C ILE A 102 0.70 5.80 -14.95
N TYR A 103 0.13 6.90 -15.43
CA TYR A 103 -0.67 7.81 -14.60
C TYR A 103 -1.93 7.13 -14.06
N LYS A 104 -2.64 6.36 -14.90
CA LYS A 104 -3.80 5.57 -14.45
C LYS A 104 -3.41 4.53 -13.43
N TYR A 105 -2.33 3.77 -13.67
CA TYR A 105 -1.87 2.78 -12.70
C TYR A 105 -1.53 3.42 -11.36
N ALA A 106 -0.76 4.52 -11.37
CA ALA A 106 -0.36 5.23 -10.18
C ALA A 106 -1.56 5.84 -9.41
N ALA A 107 -2.60 6.30 -10.11
CA ALA A 107 -3.82 6.81 -9.49
C ALA A 107 -4.70 5.72 -8.89
N ILE A 108 -4.76 4.53 -9.51
CA ILE A 108 -5.60 3.41 -9.06
C ILE A 108 -4.94 2.64 -7.90
N TYR A 109 -3.67 2.23 -8.08
CA TYR A 109 -3.03 1.27 -7.17
C TYR A 109 -2.19 1.97 -6.10
N GLY A 110 -2.61 1.82 -4.84
CA GLY A 110 -1.92 2.34 -3.67
C GLY A 110 -0.85 1.39 -3.13
N ASN A 111 0.10 1.93 -2.38
CA ASN A 111 1.19 1.18 -1.73
C ASN A 111 0.70 0.54 -0.41
N VAL A 112 -0.24 -0.42 -0.54
CA VAL A 112 -0.85 -1.06 0.63
C VAL A 112 0.17 -1.86 1.44
N GLY A 113 1.09 -2.58 0.77
CA GLY A 113 2.06 -3.45 1.45
C GLY A 113 3.13 -2.69 2.23
N TYR A 114 3.73 -1.65 1.63
CA TYR A 114 4.91 -0.98 2.21
C TYR A 114 4.63 0.38 2.86
N MET A 115 3.41 0.90 2.74
CA MET A 115 3.02 2.15 3.40
C MET A 115 1.81 1.95 4.32
N ALA A 116 0.75 1.26 3.86
CA ALA A 116 -0.42 1.09 4.69
C ALA A 116 -0.21 0.08 5.83
N LEU A 117 0.42 -1.09 5.57
CA LEU A 117 0.66 -2.06 6.65
C LEU A 117 1.51 -1.50 7.80
N PRO A 118 2.69 -0.86 7.54
CA PRO A 118 3.47 -0.24 8.61
C PRO A 118 2.72 0.84 9.38
N LEU A 119 1.93 1.64 8.67
CA LEU A 119 1.14 2.69 9.31
C LEU A 119 -0.04 2.11 10.11
N ALA A 120 -0.70 1.06 9.60
CA ALA A 120 -1.74 0.35 10.33
C ALA A 120 -1.20 -0.33 11.60
N GLU A 121 0.02 -0.90 11.53
CA GLU A 121 0.71 -1.44 12.70
C GLU A 121 0.97 -0.36 13.76
N ALA A 122 1.48 0.80 13.33
CA ALA A 122 1.82 1.91 14.21
C ALA A 122 0.59 2.58 14.85
N GLU A 123 -0.53 2.70 14.11
CA GLU A 123 -1.75 3.38 14.55
C GLU A 123 -2.75 2.46 15.27
N LEU A 124 -2.86 1.21 14.83
CA LEU A 124 -3.95 0.30 15.19
C LEU A 124 -3.45 -1.06 15.70
N GLY A 125 -2.13 -1.29 15.71
CA GLY A 125 -1.54 -2.57 16.12
C GLY A 125 -1.92 -3.75 15.21
N ALA A 126 -1.94 -4.95 15.80
CA ALA A 126 -2.18 -6.21 15.08
C ALA A 126 -3.57 -6.25 14.39
N GLU A 127 -4.59 -5.66 14.99
CA GLU A 127 -5.94 -5.59 14.43
C GLU A 127 -5.96 -4.74 13.14
N GLY A 128 -5.25 -3.63 13.12
CA GLY A 128 -5.10 -2.80 11.92
C GLY A 128 -4.40 -3.55 10.79
N VAL A 129 -3.34 -4.29 11.08
CA VAL A 129 -2.64 -5.15 10.11
C VAL A 129 -3.57 -6.25 9.60
N PHE A 130 -4.37 -6.87 10.47
CA PHE A 130 -5.35 -7.90 10.12
C PHE A 130 -6.36 -7.38 9.09
N PHE A 131 -7.00 -6.24 9.32
CA PHE A 131 -7.95 -5.66 8.38
C PHE A 131 -7.27 -5.15 7.09
N CYS A 132 -6.12 -4.50 7.18
CA CYS A 132 -5.35 -4.11 5.99
C CYS A 132 -4.93 -5.32 5.14
N SER A 133 -4.64 -6.46 5.78
CA SER A 133 -4.31 -7.71 5.06
C SER A 133 -5.48 -8.24 4.24
N GLY A 134 -6.73 -8.02 4.69
CA GLY A 134 -7.92 -8.31 3.90
C GLY A 134 -8.00 -7.51 2.60
N VAL A 135 -7.48 -6.26 2.59
CA VAL A 135 -7.41 -5.40 1.39
C VAL A 135 -6.33 -5.87 0.42
N LEU A 136 -5.26 -6.55 0.90
CA LEU A 136 -4.19 -7.04 0.03
C LEU A 136 -4.67 -8.05 -1.00
N ILE A 137 -5.70 -8.84 -0.70
CA ILE A 137 -6.23 -9.84 -1.64
C ILE A 137 -6.81 -9.15 -2.88
N PRO A 138 -7.84 -8.28 -2.77
CA PRO A 138 -8.35 -7.57 -3.93
C PRO A 138 -7.29 -6.67 -4.58
N PHE A 139 -6.40 -6.01 -3.82
CA PHE A 139 -5.29 -5.27 -4.40
C PHE A 139 -4.48 -6.13 -5.36
N ASN A 140 -4.04 -7.32 -4.93
CA ASN A 140 -3.25 -8.20 -5.78
C ASN A 140 -4.06 -8.70 -6.98
N ILE A 141 -5.33 -9.08 -6.80
CA ILE A 141 -6.21 -9.49 -7.90
C ILE A 141 -6.25 -8.39 -8.97
N PHE A 142 -6.61 -7.16 -8.61
CA PHE A 142 -6.73 -6.06 -9.55
C PHE A 142 -5.38 -5.62 -10.13
N ALA A 143 -4.32 -5.53 -9.32
CA ALA A 143 -2.99 -5.09 -9.77
C ALA A 143 -2.38 -6.07 -10.79
N PHE A 144 -2.54 -7.39 -10.55
CA PHE A 144 -1.99 -8.43 -11.44
C PHE A 144 -2.93 -8.85 -12.58
N THR A 145 -4.16 -8.35 -12.64
CA THR A 145 -5.09 -8.52 -13.77
C THR A 145 -5.24 -7.23 -14.56
N HIS A 146 -6.12 -6.33 -14.11
CA HIS A 146 -6.36 -5.03 -14.74
C HIS A 146 -5.10 -4.17 -14.82
N GLY A 147 -4.27 -4.16 -13.76
CA GLY A 147 -3.04 -3.36 -13.73
C GLY A 147 -2.02 -3.82 -14.77
N ILE A 148 -1.83 -5.14 -14.93
CA ILE A 148 -0.99 -5.71 -16.00
C ILE A 148 -1.58 -5.40 -17.37
N TYR A 149 -2.88 -5.58 -17.56
CA TYR A 149 -3.55 -5.24 -18.82
C TYR A 149 -3.34 -3.77 -19.20
N LEU A 150 -3.45 -2.86 -18.22
CA LEU A 150 -3.24 -1.44 -18.42
C LEU A 150 -1.82 -1.10 -18.85
N MET A 151 -0.80 -1.73 -18.22
CA MET A 151 0.61 -1.47 -18.49
C MET A 151 1.14 -2.17 -19.75
N SER A 152 0.69 -3.38 -20.04
CA SER A 152 1.17 -4.17 -21.18
C SER A 152 0.53 -3.74 -22.52
N GLY A 153 -0.63 -3.08 -22.48
CA GLY A 153 -1.35 -2.66 -23.70
C GLY A 153 -1.66 -3.84 -24.64
N GLU A 154 -1.37 -3.70 -25.92
CA GLU A 154 -1.63 -4.75 -26.93
C GLU A 154 -0.80 -6.02 -26.72
N SER A 155 0.35 -5.93 -26.06
CA SER A 155 1.18 -7.09 -25.71
C SER A 155 0.50 -8.01 -24.68
N ALA A 156 -0.51 -7.53 -23.94
CA ALA A 156 -1.30 -8.36 -23.01
C ALA A 156 -2.01 -9.53 -23.71
N LYS A 157 -2.40 -9.34 -24.97
CA LYS A 157 -3.03 -10.39 -25.79
C LYS A 157 -2.09 -11.59 -26.05
N ARG A 158 -0.77 -11.37 -26.00
CA ARG A 158 0.25 -12.41 -26.24
C ARG A 158 0.74 -13.11 -24.98
N THR A 159 0.74 -12.45 -23.83
CA THR A 159 1.33 -12.99 -22.58
C THR A 159 0.34 -13.70 -21.67
N GLY A 160 -0.96 -13.62 -21.92
CA GLY A 160 -1.99 -14.30 -21.15
C GLY A 160 -1.96 -13.99 -19.63
N PHE A 161 -3.09 -14.05 -18.98
CA PHE A 161 -3.16 -14.03 -17.51
C PHE A 161 -2.61 -15.35 -16.97
N ASN A 162 -1.54 -15.30 -16.18
CA ASN A 162 -1.02 -16.48 -15.49
C ASN A 162 -1.49 -16.45 -14.01
N PRO A 163 -2.51 -17.22 -13.64
CA PRO A 163 -3.05 -17.23 -12.28
C PRO A 163 -2.04 -17.68 -11.22
N LYS A 164 -0.96 -18.38 -11.62
CA LYS A 164 0.10 -18.79 -10.70
C LYS A 164 0.78 -17.59 -10.02
N TRP A 165 0.92 -16.46 -10.71
CA TRP A 165 1.51 -15.25 -10.12
C TRP A 165 0.65 -14.66 -9.00
N LEU A 166 -0.67 -14.81 -9.10
CA LEU A 166 -1.57 -14.35 -8.05
C LEU A 166 -1.54 -15.30 -6.85
N ILE A 167 -1.65 -16.61 -7.10
CA ILE A 167 -1.70 -17.64 -6.05
C ILE A 167 -0.36 -17.73 -5.30
N LEU A 168 0.77 -17.58 -6.01
CA LEU A 168 2.11 -17.62 -5.43
C LEU A 168 2.60 -16.27 -4.90
N ASN A 169 1.76 -15.23 -4.93
CA ASN A 169 2.12 -13.94 -4.33
C ASN A 169 2.29 -14.10 -2.81
N PRO A 170 3.46 -13.74 -2.23
CA PRO A 170 3.73 -13.96 -0.80
C PRO A 170 2.69 -13.33 0.13
N GLY A 171 2.17 -12.15 -0.21
CA GLY A 171 1.11 -11.50 0.56
C GLY A 171 -0.20 -12.30 0.54
N VAL A 172 -0.60 -12.83 -0.63
CA VAL A 172 -1.79 -13.69 -0.75
C VAL A 172 -1.58 -15.02 -0.01
N VAL A 173 -0.42 -15.65 -0.21
CA VAL A 173 -0.05 -16.90 0.50
C VAL A 173 -0.09 -16.69 2.01
N SER A 174 0.43 -15.58 2.51
CA SER A 174 0.46 -15.29 3.95
C SER A 174 -0.94 -15.13 4.54
N VAL A 175 -1.85 -14.47 3.81
CA VAL A 175 -3.27 -14.38 4.24
C VAL A 175 -3.91 -15.76 4.23
N LEU A 176 -3.69 -16.56 3.18
CA LEU A 176 -4.24 -17.93 3.11
C LEU A 176 -3.69 -18.84 4.22
N LEU A 177 -2.44 -18.69 4.63
CA LEU A 177 -1.86 -19.40 5.78
C LEU A 177 -2.31 -18.81 7.13
N GLY A 178 -2.56 -17.52 7.20
CA GLY A 178 -3.06 -16.84 8.39
C GLY A 178 -4.52 -17.15 8.71
N LEU A 179 -5.37 -17.31 7.68
CA LEU A 179 -6.80 -17.62 7.87
C LEU A 179 -7.06 -18.86 8.74
N PRO A 180 -6.39 -20.03 8.55
CA PRO A 180 -6.51 -21.16 9.46
C PRO A 180 -6.11 -20.82 10.90
N LEU A 181 -5.02 -20.05 11.11
CA LEU A 181 -4.61 -19.62 12.45
C LEU A 181 -5.71 -18.84 13.15
N PHE A 182 -6.33 -17.91 12.42
CA PHE A 182 -7.44 -17.11 12.92
C PHE A 182 -8.71 -17.95 13.16
N PHE A 183 -9.20 -18.74 12.17
CA PHE A 183 -10.44 -19.47 12.27
C PHE A 183 -10.42 -20.62 13.29
N PHE A 184 -9.27 -21.25 13.48
CA PHE A 184 -9.08 -22.28 14.50
C PHE A 184 -8.56 -21.73 15.82
N ASN A 185 -8.44 -20.38 15.95
CA ASN A 185 -7.89 -19.69 17.14
C ASN A 185 -6.54 -20.27 17.59
N ILE A 186 -5.67 -20.59 16.61
CA ILE A 186 -4.37 -21.19 16.87
C ILE A 186 -3.39 -20.09 17.29
N ARG A 187 -2.96 -20.13 18.54
CA ARG A 187 -1.86 -19.28 19.02
C ARG A 187 -0.53 -19.97 18.78
N LEU A 188 0.39 -19.26 18.13
CA LEU A 188 1.72 -19.81 17.87
C LEU A 188 2.47 -20.05 19.19
N PRO A 189 3.09 -21.21 19.38
CA PRO A 189 3.96 -21.45 20.54
C PRO A 189 5.08 -20.42 20.60
N SER A 190 5.59 -20.10 21.80
CA SER A 190 6.62 -19.08 22.01
C SER A 190 7.88 -19.31 21.16
N LEU A 191 8.25 -20.58 20.95
CA LEU A 191 9.39 -20.96 20.12
C LEU A 191 9.25 -20.49 18.64
N ILE A 192 8.02 -20.31 18.15
CA ILE A 192 7.72 -19.84 16.79
C ILE A 192 7.33 -18.36 16.82
N SER A 193 6.46 -17.94 17.76
CA SER A 193 5.94 -16.58 17.80
C SER A 193 7.02 -15.54 18.07
N VAL A 194 8.00 -15.85 18.92
CA VAL A 194 9.08 -14.89 19.24
C VAL A 194 9.96 -14.59 18.02
N PRO A 195 10.50 -15.57 17.27
CA PRO A 195 11.20 -15.29 16.02
C PRO A 195 10.33 -14.58 14.98
N VAL A 196 9.06 -14.97 14.83
CA VAL A 196 8.12 -14.30 13.90
C VAL A 196 7.94 -12.83 14.28
N ASN A 197 7.81 -12.51 15.56
CA ASN A 197 7.69 -11.14 16.05
C ASN A 197 8.95 -10.31 15.77
N TYR A 198 10.14 -10.87 15.93
CA TYR A 198 11.39 -10.17 15.56
C TYR A 198 11.45 -9.87 14.07
N VAL A 199 11.08 -10.83 13.22
CA VAL A 199 11.06 -10.64 11.77
C VAL A 199 9.97 -9.64 11.37
N ALA A 200 8.77 -9.76 11.93
CA ALA A 200 7.67 -8.83 11.69
C ALA A 200 8.03 -7.40 12.06
N GLY A 201 8.71 -7.18 13.19
CA GLY A 201 9.17 -5.87 13.63
C GLY A 201 10.16 -5.16 12.68
N LEU A 202 10.76 -5.88 11.75
CA LEU A 202 11.58 -5.29 10.68
C LEU A 202 10.74 -4.60 9.59
N ASN A 203 9.43 -4.88 9.50
CA ASN A 203 8.59 -4.39 8.40
C ASN A 203 8.63 -2.87 8.28
N THR A 204 8.24 -2.19 9.33
CA THR A 204 8.16 -0.72 9.36
C THR A 204 9.52 -0.04 9.11
N PRO A 205 10.60 -0.33 9.87
CA PRO A 205 11.86 0.37 9.69
C PRO A 205 12.49 0.10 8.31
N LEU A 206 12.52 -1.15 7.85
CA LEU A 206 13.14 -1.48 6.57
C LEU A 206 12.35 -0.91 5.39
N ALA A 207 11.00 -0.96 5.41
CA ALA A 207 10.17 -0.38 4.37
C ALA A 207 10.39 1.12 4.23
N MET A 208 10.47 1.85 5.34
CA MET A 208 10.68 3.30 5.37
C MET A 208 12.09 3.69 4.91
N ILE A 209 13.14 3.00 5.39
CA ILE A 209 14.52 3.24 4.96
C ILE A 209 14.66 2.96 3.46
N MET A 210 14.12 1.85 2.99
CA MET A 210 14.11 1.50 1.56
C MET A 210 13.42 2.58 0.73
N PHE A 211 12.26 3.06 1.19
CA PHE A 211 11.54 4.14 0.53
C PHE A 211 12.37 5.45 0.46
N GLY A 212 13.07 5.82 1.54
CA GLY A 212 13.98 6.96 1.58
C GLY A 212 15.10 6.86 0.53
N THR A 213 15.66 5.67 0.35
CA THR A 213 16.66 5.40 -0.69
C THR A 213 16.11 5.61 -2.10
N TYR A 214 14.90 5.13 -2.39
CA TYR A 214 14.27 5.39 -3.70
C TYR A 214 13.97 6.87 -3.92
N LEU A 215 13.54 7.58 -2.87
CA LEU A 215 13.30 9.02 -2.92
C LEU A 215 14.57 9.81 -3.26
N SER A 216 15.75 9.40 -2.73
CA SER A 216 17.04 10.06 -2.98
C SER A 216 17.46 9.98 -4.45
N LYS A 217 17.01 8.99 -5.22
CA LYS A 217 17.29 8.80 -6.65
C LYS A 217 16.37 9.62 -7.55
N THR A 218 15.28 10.14 -7.00
CA THR A 218 14.32 10.93 -7.77
C THR A 218 14.88 12.33 -7.99
N ASN A 219 14.75 12.85 -9.22
CA ASN A 219 15.17 14.22 -9.51
C ASN A 219 14.14 15.21 -8.92
N LEU A 220 14.44 15.71 -7.71
CA LEU A 220 13.57 16.60 -6.95
C LEU A 220 13.23 17.91 -7.70
N LYS A 221 14.11 18.37 -8.61
CA LYS A 221 13.86 19.61 -9.37
C LYS A 221 12.82 19.45 -10.46
N THR A 222 12.80 18.28 -11.14
CA THR A 222 11.92 18.04 -12.27
C THR A 222 10.60 17.33 -11.90
N MET A 223 10.55 16.66 -10.75
CA MET A 223 9.38 15.87 -10.35
C MET A 223 8.13 16.74 -10.14
N PHE A 224 8.30 18.01 -9.76
CA PHE A 224 7.18 18.93 -9.53
C PHE A 224 6.74 19.72 -10.78
N LEU A 225 7.36 19.51 -11.95
CA LEU A 225 7.06 20.30 -13.15
C LEU A 225 5.87 19.75 -13.97
N LYS A 226 5.52 18.49 -13.83
CA LYS A 226 4.48 17.85 -14.66
C LYS A 226 3.09 17.98 -14.02
N LYS A 227 2.16 18.64 -14.70
CA LYS A 227 0.77 18.82 -14.24
C LYS A 227 0.06 17.49 -13.99
N ASP A 228 0.30 16.47 -14.81
CA ASP A 228 -0.29 15.14 -14.64
C ASP A 228 0.08 14.47 -13.32
N THR A 229 1.28 14.74 -12.80
CA THR A 229 1.71 14.22 -11.49
C THR A 229 0.84 14.76 -10.35
N TYR A 230 0.46 16.03 -10.42
CA TYR A 230 -0.47 16.61 -9.43
C TYR A 230 -1.88 16.09 -9.59
N LEU A 231 -2.34 15.86 -10.81
CA LEU A 231 -3.65 15.25 -11.05
C LEU A 231 -3.69 13.82 -10.50
N VAL A 232 -2.65 13.01 -10.71
CA VAL A 232 -2.52 11.67 -10.10
C VAL A 232 -2.57 11.78 -8.58
N SER A 233 -1.77 12.68 -8.01
CA SER A 233 -1.71 12.86 -6.55
C SER A 233 -3.05 13.32 -5.98
N PHE A 234 -3.74 14.25 -6.63
CA PHE A 234 -5.06 14.70 -6.23
C PHE A 234 -6.09 13.55 -6.25
N LEU A 235 -6.14 12.81 -7.35
CA LEU A 235 -7.05 11.66 -7.46
C LEU A 235 -6.74 10.60 -6.39
N LYS A 236 -5.46 10.24 -6.25
CA LYS A 236 -5.02 9.15 -5.37
C LYS A 236 -5.11 9.50 -3.89
N LEU A 237 -4.72 10.72 -3.52
CA LEU A 237 -4.53 11.09 -2.11
C LEU A 237 -5.72 11.88 -1.52
N ILE A 238 -6.61 12.40 -2.37
CA ILE A 238 -7.73 13.24 -1.92
C ILE A 238 -9.06 12.67 -2.43
N ALA A 239 -9.26 12.63 -3.74
CA ALA A 239 -10.55 12.28 -4.31
C ALA A 239 -10.98 10.83 -3.97
N LEU A 240 -10.10 9.85 -4.20
CA LEU A 240 -10.40 8.46 -3.91
C LEU A 240 -10.62 8.18 -2.43
N PRO A 241 -9.72 8.59 -1.50
CA PRO A 241 -9.97 8.38 -0.07
C PRO A 241 -11.24 9.07 0.43
N ALA A 242 -11.58 10.26 -0.08
CA ALA A 242 -12.81 10.97 0.28
C ALA A 242 -14.06 10.20 -0.16
N VAL A 243 -14.08 9.70 -1.41
CA VAL A 243 -15.18 8.88 -1.92
C VAL A 243 -15.31 7.58 -1.14
N ILE A 244 -14.20 6.90 -0.88
CA ILE A 244 -14.20 5.63 -0.13
C ILE A 244 -14.64 5.85 1.31
N LEU A 245 -14.18 6.92 1.98
CA LEU A 245 -14.63 7.28 3.32
C LEU A 245 -16.15 7.47 3.36
N ALA A 246 -16.70 8.23 2.41
CA ALA A 246 -18.14 8.45 2.30
C ALA A 246 -18.90 7.13 2.07
N VAL A 247 -18.45 6.30 1.14
CA VAL A 247 -19.07 5.00 0.84
C VAL A 247 -19.04 4.08 2.05
N LEU A 248 -17.89 3.94 2.73
CA LEU A 248 -17.76 3.07 3.89
C LEU A 248 -18.59 3.55 5.08
N LYS A 249 -18.66 4.87 5.33
CA LYS A 249 -19.56 5.45 6.36
C LYS A 249 -21.04 5.20 6.03
N LEU A 250 -21.45 5.34 4.77
CA LEU A 250 -22.82 5.02 4.34
C LEU A 250 -23.14 3.51 4.50
N MET A 251 -22.14 2.63 4.36
CA MET A 251 -22.26 1.19 4.63
C MET A 251 -22.29 0.87 6.13
N GLY A 252 -22.14 1.87 7.01
CA GLY A 252 -22.13 1.69 8.46
C GLY A 252 -20.82 1.14 9.02
N VAL A 253 -19.72 1.19 8.24
CA VAL A 253 -18.38 0.79 8.72
C VAL A 253 -17.85 1.83 9.69
N LYS A 254 -17.30 1.41 10.84
CA LYS A 254 -16.84 2.27 11.92
C LYS A 254 -15.57 1.71 12.59
N GLY A 255 -14.98 2.50 13.50
CA GLY A 255 -13.87 2.08 14.38
C GLY A 255 -12.61 1.65 13.64
N THR A 256 -11.89 0.68 14.22
CA THR A 256 -10.61 0.18 13.73
C THR A 256 -10.71 -0.28 12.25
N LEU A 257 -11.80 -0.95 11.90
CA LEU A 257 -12.03 -1.40 10.52
C LEU A 257 -12.09 -0.23 9.52
N LEU A 258 -12.86 0.83 9.83
CA LEU A 258 -12.94 2.01 8.96
C LEU A 258 -11.58 2.65 8.79
N THR A 259 -10.85 2.85 9.90
CA THR A 259 -9.53 3.49 9.88
C THR A 259 -8.53 2.64 9.08
N ALA A 260 -8.51 1.32 9.24
CA ALA A 260 -7.64 0.44 8.47
C ALA A 260 -7.92 0.49 6.95
N LEU A 261 -9.20 0.51 6.57
CA LEU A 261 -9.61 0.66 5.17
C LEU A 261 -9.22 2.04 4.60
N ILE A 262 -9.33 3.10 5.39
CA ILE A 262 -8.94 4.46 4.97
C ILE A 262 -7.43 4.62 4.92
N ILE A 263 -6.65 4.00 5.82
CA ILE A 263 -5.19 3.91 5.70
C ILE A 263 -4.81 3.26 4.35
N SER A 264 -5.48 2.16 4.00
CA SER A 264 -5.24 1.47 2.72
C SER A 264 -5.64 2.31 1.50
N ALA A 265 -6.78 3.04 1.58
CA ALA A 265 -7.27 3.89 0.50
C ALA A 265 -6.41 5.13 0.28
N SER A 266 -5.92 5.76 1.38
CA SER A 266 -5.09 6.96 1.36
C SER A 266 -3.61 6.70 1.11
N ALA A 267 -3.17 5.43 1.08
CA ALA A 267 -1.80 5.07 0.76
C ALA A 267 -1.38 5.63 -0.61
N PRO A 268 -0.17 6.21 -0.74
CA PRO A 268 0.31 6.80 -1.99
C PRO A 268 0.47 5.75 -3.09
N SER A 269 0.80 6.20 -4.29
CA SER A 269 0.98 5.33 -5.45
C SER A 269 1.96 4.19 -5.17
N ALA A 270 1.61 2.97 -5.61
CA ALA A 270 2.40 1.78 -5.37
C ALA A 270 3.74 1.79 -6.12
N ASN A 271 4.81 1.26 -5.50
CA ASN A 271 6.11 1.03 -6.16
C ASN A 271 6.02 0.09 -7.37
N ASN A 272 5.00 -0.78 -7.40
CA ASN A 272 4.68 -1.62 -8.56
C ASN A 272 4.48 -0.81 -9.85
N THR A 273 4.11 0.47 -9.76
CA THR A 273 4.04 1.40 -10.91
C THR A 273 5.38 1.47 -11.64
N VAL A 274 6.48 1.64 -10.91
CA VAL A 274 7.84 1.73 -11.46
C VAL A 274 8.28 0.36 -12.00
N MET A 275 8.02 -0.69 -11.23
CA MET A 275 8.38 -2.05 -11.60
C MET A 275 7.69 -2.49 -12.91
N PHE A 276 6.39 -2.25 -13.05
CA PHE A 276 5.67 -2.60 -14.27
C PHE A 276 6.00 -1.68 -15.43
N ALA A 277 6.26 -0.38 -15.19
CA ALA A 277 6.77 0.50 -16.24
C ALA A 277 8.07 -0.03 -16.83
N ALA A 278 9.04 -0.42 -15.98
CA ALA A 278 10.30 -1.04 -16.44
C ALA A 278 10.06 -2.37 -17.16
N LYS A 279 9.23 -3.25 -16.59
CA LYS A 279 8.96 -4.58 -17.16
C LYS A 279 8.31 -4.52 -18.55
N TYR A 280 7.43 -3.55 -18.78
CA TYR A 280 6.68 -3.40 -20.03
C TYR A 280 7.24 -2.32 -20.96
N GLY A 281 8.48 -1.88 -20.74
CA GLY A 281 9.17 -0.91 -21.60
C GLY A 281 8.52 0.47 -21.64
N LYS A 282 7.91 0.89 -20.53
CA LYS A 282 7.34 2.23 -20.35
C LYS A 282 8.35 3.18 -19.71
N ASP A 283 8.02 4.47 -19.65
CA ASP A 283 8.87 5.50 -19.03
C ASP A 283 8.97 5.31 -17.50
N SER A 284 9.99 4.55 -17.07
CA SER A 284 10.25 4.31 -15.64
C SER A 284 10.61 5.59 -14.88
N ALA A 285 11.19 6.59 -15.56
CA ALA A 285 11.50 7.87 -14.93
C ALA A 285 10.22 8.65 -14.60
N ALA A 286 9.27 8.70 -15.53
CA ALA A 286 7.95 9.28 -15.28
C ALA A 286 7.20 8.53 -14.16
N ALA A 287 7.24 7.20 -14.15
CA ALA A 287 6.65 6.39 -13.10
C ALA A 287 7.26 6.69 -11.72
N SER A 288 8.59 6.78 -11.63
CA SER A 288 9.30 7.11 -10.40
C SER A 288 8.95 8.51 -9.89
N GLN A 289 8.87 9.50 -10.78
CA GLN A 289 8.48 10.87 -10.43
C GLN A 289 7.08 10.93 -9.81
N VAL A 290 6.10 10.26 -10.44
CA VAL A 290 4.71 10.23 -9.95
C VAL A 290 4.62 9.57 -8.59
N VAL A 291 5.26 8.42 -8.41
CA VAL A 291 5.29 7.70 -7.13
C VAL A 291 5.92 8.57 -6.04
N ALA A 292 7.05 9.22 -6.34
CA ALA A 292 7.76 10.05 -5.37
C ALA A 292 6.93 11.27 -4.93
N VAL A 293 6.28 11.98 -5.88
CA VAL A 293 5.43 13.14 -5.54
C VAL A 293 4.23 12.71 -4.72
N ALA A 294 3.52 11.65 -5.15
CA ALA A 294 2.39 11.12 -4.39
C ALA A 294 2.81 10.72 -2.97
N SER A 295 3.96 10.07 -2.83
CA SER A 295 4.47 9.68 -1.52
C SER A 295 4.83 10.87 -0.64
N LEU A 296 5.46 11.92 -1.18
CA LEU A 296 5.75 13.13 -0.40
C LEU A 296 4.48 13.86 0.04
N LEU A 297 3.49 13.99 -0.85
CA LEU A 297 2.23 14.64 -0.51
C LEU A 297 1.40 13.82 0.48
N SER A 298 1.58 12.50 0.54
CA SER A 298 0.90 11.63 1.50
C SER A 298 1.27 11.92 2.96
N ILE A 299 2.41 12.57 3.22
CA ILE A 299 2.82 13.03 4.55
C ILE A 299 1.70 13.87 5.21
N ILE A 300 1.03 14.69 4.40
CA ILE A 300 -0.03 15.58 4.88
C ILE A 300 -1.41 14.90 4.75
N THR A 301 -1.64 14.21 3.64
CA THR A 301 -2.98 13.72 3.32
C THR A 301 -3.37 12.47 4.10
N MET A 302 -2.43 11.55 4.39
CA MET A 302 -2.74 10.35 5.16
C MET A 302 -3.20 10.66 6.59
N PRO A 303 -2.49 11.50 7.39
CA PRO A 303 -2.96 11.88 8.73
C PRO A 303 -4.34 12.52 8.71
N LEU A 304 -4.61 13.36 7.71
CA LEU A 304 -5.92 13.99 7.56
C LEU A 304 -7.04 12.96 7.38
N PHE A 305 -6.86 11.98 6.48
CA PHE A 305 -7.88 10.96 6.25
C PHE A 305 -8.01 9.96 7.41
N ILE A 306 -6.91 9.64 8.11
CA ILE A 306 -6.94 8.85 9.33
C ILE A 306 -7.81 9.55 10.39
N ALA A 307 -7.54 10.83 10.67
CA ALA A 307 -8.34 11.58 11.61
C ALA A 307 -9.82 11.72 11.21
N LEU A 308 -10.10 11.91 9.91
CA LEU A 308 -11.48 11.94 9.40
C LEU A 308 -12.20 10.58 9.51
N SER A 309 -11.47 9.47 9.57
CA SER A 309 -12.05 8.15 9.79
C SER A 309 -12.42 7.87 11.24
N GLN A 310 -11.82 8.61 12.18
CA GLN A 310 -12.03 8.45 13.63
C GLN A 310 -13.21 9.30 14.16
N ILE A 311 -13.74 10.22 13.33
CA ILE A 311 -14.93 11.01 13.60
C ILE A 311 -16.17 10.30 13.05
#